data_46eebfecd9f87a4e709211aa4bf9d1b1
#
_entry.id   46eebfecd9f87a4e709211aa4bf9d1b1
#
_cell.length_a   1.000
_cell.length_b   1.000
_cell.length_c   1.000
_cell.angle_alpha   90.00
_cell.angle_beta   90.00
_cell.angle_gamma   90.00
#
_symmetry.space_group_name_H-M   'P 1'
#
loop_
_entity.id
_entity.type
_entity.pdbx_description
1 polymer ?
#
loop_
_entity_poly.entity_id
_entity_poly.type
_entity_poly.pdbx_seq_one_letter_code
_entity_poly.pdbx_strand_id
1 'polypeptide(L)'
;MGNSVTPEVEVLSKMMRQYFSQEQSEEKTIQALNHLRCVLHEISPFAQEPVDCVLWVKADEIVANDYNPNVMAPSEKKLLKQSLEKDGFTQPIVVSEETSHYLVVDGFHRQLLGRRTVTGKRLKGWLPVTCINPDRKGQTSRIAATIRHNRARGMNVSEQNWGWTRMKF
;
A
#
# COMPACT_ATOMS: atom_id res chain seq x y z
N MET A 1 19.70 -25.05 1.20
CA MET A 1 20.66 -24.11 1.81
C MET A 1 20.03 -23.59 3.08
N GLY A 2 20.42 -24.09 4.25
CA GLY A 2 19.92 -23.60 5.53
C GLY A 2 20.58 -22.26 5.84
N ASN A 3 19.81 -21.17 5.79
CA ASN A 3 20.25 -19.93 6.41
C ASN A 3 20.38 -20.18 7.93
N SER A 4 21.60 -20.37 8.42
CA SER A 4 21.84 -20.39 9.85
C SER A 4 21.66 -18.95 10.37
N VAL A 5 20.54 -18.72 11.02
CA VAL A 5 20.24 -17.47 11.73
C VAL A 5 21.23 -17.33 12.88
N THR A 6 21.80 -16.16 13.12
CA THR A 6 22.72 -15.96 14.24
C THR A 6 21.99 -16.09 15.59
N PRO A 7 22.68 -16.49 16.68
CA PRO A 7 22.06 -16.60 18.00
C PRO A 7 21.38 -15.33 18.47
N GLU A 8 21.92 -14.17 18.13
CA GLU A 8 21.35 -12.85 18.47
C GLU A 8 19.99 -12.63 17.78
N VAL A 9 19.88 -12.99 16.50
CA VAL A 9 18.61 -12.89 15.76
C VAL A 9 17.58 -13.88 16.32
N GLU A 10 18.00 -15.06 16.76
CA GLU A 10 17.10 -16.01 17.41
C GLU A 10 16.58 -15.47 18.76
N VAL A 11 17.42 -14.80 19.55
CA VAL A 11 17.00 -14.11 20.79
C VAL A 11 15.97 -13.02 20.48
N LEU A 12 16.22 -12.15 19.49
CA LEU A 12 15.26 -11.13 19.06
C LEU A 12 13.93 -11.74 18.62
N SER A 13 13.98 -12.80 17.83
CA SER A 13 12.79 -13.53 17.37
C SER A 13 11.97 -14.11 18.53
N LYS A 14 12.64 -14.62 19.56
CA LYS A 14 11.99 -15.14 20.78
C LYS A 14 11.33 -14.02 21.57
N MET A 15 12.00 -12.89 21.74
CA MET A 15 11.43 -11.71 22.42
C MET A 15 10.20 -11.18 21.69
N MET A 16 10.24 -11.09 20.38
CA MET A 16 9.07 -10.69 19.57
C MET A 16 7.90 -11.66 19.77
N ARG A 17 8.13 -12.97 19.66
CA ARG A 17 7.07 -13.97 19.90
C ARG A 17 6.48 -13.84 21.31
N GLN A 18 7.32 -13.65 22.31
CA GLN A 18 6.88 -13.47 23.71
C GLN A 18 6.03 -12.20 23.88
N TYR A 19 6.43 -11.07 23.26
CA TYR A 19 5.65 -9.84 23.32
C TYR A 19 4.27 -10.01 22.67
N PHE A 20 4.19 -10.60 21.48
CA PHE A 20 2.95 -10.79 20.74
C PHE A 20 2.08 -11.98 21.23
N SER A 21 2.58 -12.81 22.13
CA SER A 21 1.76 -13.84 22.80
C SER A 21 0.94 -13.30 23.97
N GLN A 22 1.21 -12.07 24.43
CA GLN A 22 0.44 -11.43 25.47
C GLN A 22 -0.92 -10.98 24.91
N GLU A 23 -1.96 -11.07 25.73
CA GLU A 23 -3.30 -10.57 25.35
C GLU A 23 -3.27 -9.06 25.19
N GLN A 24 -3.60 -8.59 23.99
CA GLN A 24 -3.68 -7.16 23.66
C GLN A 24 -4.71 -6.94 22.55
N SER A 25 -5.21 -5.71 22.43
CA SER A 25 -6.14 -5.37 21.35
C SER A 25 -5.48 -5.52 19.99
N GLU A 26 -6.27 -5.91 18.98
CA GLU A 26 -5.80 -6.03 17.59
C GLU A 26 -5.15 -4.75 17.09
N GLU A 27 -5.70 -3.59 17.45
CA GLU A 27 -5.15 -2.30 17.08
C GLU A 27 -3.73 -2.07 17.63
N LYS A 28 -3.52 -2.36 18.92
CA LYS A 28 -2.18 -2.28 19.54
C LYS A 28 -1.21 -3.25 18.89
N THR A 29 -1.67 -4.45 18.57
CA THR A 29 -0.86 -5.45 17.86
C THR A 29 -0.41 -4.94 16.49
N ILE A 30 -1.34 -4.36 15.71
CA ILE A 30 -1.03 -3.83 14.37
C ILE A 30 -0.09 -2.63 14.46
N GLN A 31 -0.31 -1.71 15.42
CA GLN A 31 0.58 -0.57 15.65
C GLN A 31 1.99 -1.02 16.01
N ALA A 32 2.14 -1.99 16.91
CA ALA A 32 3.43 -2.54 17.28
C ALA A 32 4.13 -3.23 16.09
N LEU A 33 3.39 -4.01 15.29
CA LEU A 33 3.93 -4.64 14.08
C LEU A 33 4.34 -3.60 13.03
N ASN A 34 3.57 -2.54 12.85
CA ASN A 34 3.94 -1.45 11.94
C ASN A 34 5.20 -0.73 12.41
N HIS A 35 5.30 -0.45 13.70
CA HIS A 35 6.51 0.15 14.28
C HIS A 35 7.75 -0.71 14.01
N LEU A 36 7.67 -2.01 14.26
CA LEU A 36 8.77 -2.93 13.98
C LEU A 36 9.13 -3.00 12.49
N ARG A 37 8.14 -2.93 11.58
CA ARG A 37 8.41 -2.85 10.13
C ARG A 37 9.18 -1.59 9.76
N CYS A 38 8.82 -0.45 10.36
CA CYS A 38 9.56 0.81 10.15
C CYS A 38 11.02 0.68 10.64
N VAL A 39 11.24 0.13 11.83
CA VAL A 39 12.60 -0.10 12.37
C VAL A 39 13.40 -1.03 11.45
N LEU A 40 12.80 -2.11 10.95
CA LEU A 40 13.46 -3.02 10.01
C LEU A 40 13.78 -2.31 8.69
N HIS A 41 12.88 -1.47 8.20
CA HIS A 41 13.09 -0.68 6.99
C HIS A 41 14.24 0.32 7.13
N GLU A 42 14.36 1.00 8.27
CA GLU A 42 15.45 1.96 8.53
C GLU A 42 16.84 1.33 8.44
N ILE A 43 16.97 0.05 8.83
CA ILE A 43 18.24 -0.68 8.78
C ILE A 43 18.40 -1.55 7.52
N SER A 44 17.38 -1.59 6.67
CA SER A 44 17.36 -2.41 5.46
C SER A 44 18.32 -1.85 4.40
N PRO A 45 19.09 -2.70 3.70
CA PRO A 45 19.84 -2.28 2.52
C PRO A 45 18.94 -1.83 1.37
N PHE A 46 17.62 -2.09 1.46
CA PHE A 46 16.60 -1.75 0.48
C PHE A 46 15.66 -0.61 0.95
N ALA A 47 16.08 0.18 1.95
CA ALA A 47 15.27 1.27 2.50
C ALA A 47 14.89 2.37 1.48
N GLN A 48 15.50 2.40 0.29
CA GLN A 48 15.09 3.29 -0.80
C GLN A 48 13.89 2.76 -1.61
N GLU A 49 13.52 1.48 -1.42
CA GLU A 49 12.44 0.84 -2.16
C GLU A 49 11.14 0.84 -1.33
N PRO A 50 10.06 1.48 -1.81
CA PRO A 50 8.81 1.55 -1.07
C PRO A 50 8.25 0.19 -0.63
N VAL A 51 8.44 -0.84 -1.44
CA VAL A 51 7.94 -2.20 -1.17
C VAL A 51 8.62 -2.87 0.03
N ASP A 52 9.78 -2.38 0.44
CA ASP A 52 10.51 -2.90 1.60
C ASP A 52 9.75 -2.65 2.93
N CYS A 53 8.86 -1.66 2.95
CA CYS A 53 8.00 -1.37 4.09
C CYS A 53 6.52 -1.39 3.70
N VAL A 54 5.80 -2.42 4.13
CA VAL A 54 4.35 -2.52 3.96
C VAL A 54 3.68 -2.36 5.32
N LEU A 55 2.87 -1.33 5.47
CA LEU A 55 2.13 -1.00 6.70
C LEU A 55 0.66 -1.36 6.57
N TRP A 56 0.04 -1.71 7.67
CA TRP A 56 -1.42 -1.86 7.76
C TRP A 56 -2.00 -0.60 8.38
N VAL A 57 -2.87 0.08 7.65
CA VAL A 57 -3.53 1.33 8.09
C VAL A 57 -5.04 1.20 8.00
N LYS A 58 -5.76 2.02 8.75
CA LYS A 58 -7.23 2.05 8.68
C LYS A 58 -7.67 2.47 7.28
N ALA A 59 -8.66 1.78 6.75
CA ALA A 59 -9.17 2.04 5.41
C ALA A 59 -9.80 3.44 5.23
N ASP A 60 -10.26 4.06 6.30
CA ASP A 60 -10.81 5.42 6.34
C ASP A 60 -9.72 6.50 6.34
N GLU A 61 -8.50 6.16 6.72
CA GLU A 61 -7.33 7.05 6.58
C GLU A 61 -6.78 7.09 5.14
N ILE A 62 -7.25 6.20 4.24
CA ILE A 62 -6.80 6.15 2.85
C ILE A 62 -7.82 6.86 1.96
N VAL A 63 -7.41 7.97 1.37
CA VAL A 63 -8.23 8.82 0.50
C VAL A 63 -7.87 8.56 -0.96
N ALA A 64 -8.90 8.41 -1.80
CA ALA A 64 -8.72 8.34 -3.24
C ALA A 64 -8.27 9.70 -3.80
N ASN A 65 -7.45 9.70 -4.84
CA ASN A 65 -7.15 10.94 -5.54
C ASN A 65 -8.26 11.28 -6.54
N ASP A 66 -8.50 12.58 -6.75
CA ASP A 66 -9.54 13.09 -7.65
C ASP A 66 -9.17 12.98 -9.13
N TYR A 67 -7.92 12.63 -9.43
CA TYR A 67 -7.36 12.55 -10.78
C TYR A 67 -7.04 11.12 -11.24
N ASN A 68 -7.69 10.10 -10.66
CA ASN A 68 -7.49 8.73 -11.12
C ASN A 68 -8.34 8.47 -12.39
N PRO A 69 -7.71 8.42 -13.59
CA PRO A 69 -8.44 8.29 -14.85
C PRO A 69 -8.90 6.86 -15.14
N ASN A 70 -8.60 5.89 -14.27
CA ASN A 70 -8.84 4.49 -14.55
C ASN A 70 -10.29 4.10 -14.27
N VAL A 71 -11.03 3.86 -15.33
CA VAL A 71 -12.31 3.14 -15.29
C VAL A 71 -12.04 1.68 -15.58
N MET A 72 -12.22 0.84 -14.57
CA MET A 72 -12.06 -0.61 -14.73
C MET A 72 -13.34 -1.22 -15.33
N ALA A 73 -13.20 -2.07 -16.34
CA ALA A 73 -14.32 -2.80 -16.91
C ALA A 73 -14.98 -3.72 -15.85
N PRO A 74 -16.30 -3.96 -15.93
CA PRO A 74 -17.00 -4.81 -14.96
C PRO A 74 -16.42 -6.22 -14.82
N SER A 75 -15.96 -6.82 -15.92
CA SER A 75 -15.28 -8.13 -15.94
C SER A 75 -13.95 -8.11 -15.18
N GLU A 76 -13.13 -7.10 -15.38
CA GLU A 76 -11.85 -6.92 -14.70
C GLU A 76 -12.05 -6.69 -13.20
N LYS A 77 -13.06 -5.89 -12.84
CA LYS A 77 -13.44 -5.65 -11.44
C LYS A 77 -13.86 -6.93 -10.75
N LYS A 78 -14.60 -7.81 -11.45
CA LYS A 78 -15.00 -9.13 -10.95
C LYS A 78 -13.78 -10.02 -10.71
N LEU A 79 -12.84 -10.06 -11.66
CA LEU A 79 -11.60 -10.84 -11.53
C LEU A 79 -10.74 -10.35 -10.38
N LEU A 80 -10.55 -9.03 -10.25
CA LEU A 80 -9.80 -8.45 -9.13
C LEU A 80 -10.46 -8.77 -7.78
N LYS A 81 -11.80 -8.69 -7.71
CA LYS A 81 -12.53 -9.07 -6.51
C LYS A 81 -12.28 -10.54 -6.15
N GLN A 82 -12.36 -11.46 -7.12
CA GLN A 82 -12.09 -12.88 -6.91
C GLN A 82 -10.66 -13.14 -6.45
N SER A 83 -9.67 -12.46 -7.03
CA SER A 83 -8.27 -12.57 -6.61
C SER A 83 -8.09 -12.10 -5.16
N LEU A 84 -8.64 -10.93 -4.79
CA LEU A 84 -8.57 -10.44 -3.41
C LEU A 84 -9.28 -11.37 -2.40
N GLU A 85 -10.33 -12.05 -2.82
CA GLU A 85 -11.06 -12.99 -1.95
C GLU A 85 -10.31 -14.32 -1.78
N LYS A 86 -9.70 -14.84 -2.85
CA LYS A 86 -9.02 -16.14 -2.86
C LYS A 86 -7.56 -16.06 -2.43
N ASP A 87 -6.82 -15.10 -3.00
CA ASP A 87 -5.36 -15.00 -2.86
C ASP A 87 -4.95 -13.95 -1.80
N GLY A 88 -5.87 -13.05 -1.44
CA GLY A 88 -5.58 -11.92 -0.56
C GLY A 88 -4.92 -10.75 -1.28
N PHE A 89 -4.38 -9.82 -0.49
CA PHE A 89 -3.58 -8.71 -1.02
C PHE A 89 -2.16 -9.19 -1.31
N THR A 90 -1.87 -9.49 -2.55
CA THR A 90 -0.52 -9.83 -3.04
C THR A 90 0.31 -8.61 -3.39
N GLN A 91 -0.32 -7.44 -3.54
CA GLN A 91 0.32 -6.16 -3.80
C GLN A 91 -0.27 -5.09 -2.89
N PRO A 92 0.55 -4.29 -2.19
CA PRO A 92 0.05 -3.19 -1.38
C PRO A 92 -0.55 -2.08 -2.24
N ILE A 93 -1.33 -1.23 -1.61
CA ILE A 93 -1.77 0.04 -2.19
C ILE A 93 -0.61 1.01 -2.10
N VAL A 94 -0.26 1.67 -3.20
CA VAL A 94 0.81 2.68 -3.21
C VAL A 94 0.20 4.02 -2.83
N VAL A 95 0.75 4.65 -1.81
CA VAL A 95 0.22 5.91 -1.27
C VAL A 95 1.30 6.97 -1.11
N SER A 96 0.88 8.22 -1.06
CA SER A 96 1.67 9.34 -0.53
C SER A 96 1.16 9.65 0.87
N GLU A 97 2.06 9.78 1.84
CA GLU A 97 1.72 10.17 3.18
C GLU A 97 1.53 11.69 3.24
N GLU A 98 0.37 12.13 3.71
CA GLU A 98 0.00 13.51 3.95
C GLU A 98 -0.12 13.74 5.46
N THR A 99 -0.29 14.97 5.89
CA THR A 99 -0.31 15.34 7.33
C THR A 99 -1.37 14.58 8.14
N SER A 100 -2.51 14.24 7.52
CA SER A 100 -3.66 13.64 8.25
C SER A 100 -4.24 12.39 7.57
N HIS A 101 -3.71 11.97 6.43
CA HIS A 101 -4.25 10.85 5.66
C HIS A 101 -3.23 10.31 4.66
N TYR A 102 -3.55 9.18 4.06
CA TYR A 102 -2.79 8.57 2.97
C TYR A 102 -3.51 8.80 1.64
N LEU A 103 -2.85 9.44 0.68
CA LEU A 103 -3.42 9.68 -0.65
C LEU A 103 -3.02 8.57 -1.61
N VAL A 104 -3.99 7.92 -2.26
CA VAL A 104 -3.74 6.84 -3.21
C VAL A 104 -2.98 7.35 -4.44
N VAL A 105 -1.85 6.74 -4.74
CA VAL A 105 -1.07 6.94 -5.98
C VAL A 105 -1.36 5.80 -6.97
N ASP A 106 -1.40 4.56 -6.49
CA ASP A 106 -1.76 3.37 -7.26
C ASP A 106 -2.52 2.36 -6.39
N GLY A 107 -3.37 1.56 -7.03
CA GLY A 107 -4.18 0.55 -6.33
C GLY A 107 -5.56 1.04 -5.91
N PHE A 108 -6.10 2.09 -6.53
CA PHE A 108 -7.44 2.62 -6.26
C PHE A 108 -8.53 1.53 -6.21
N HIS A 109 -8.56 0.64 -7.19
CA HIS A 109 -9.56 -0.44 -7.22
C HIS A 109 -9.34 -1.47 -6.09
N ARG A 110 -8.09 -1.74 -5.71
CA ARG A 110 -7.77 -2.59 -4.55
C ARG A 110 -8.25 -1.93 -3.25
N GLN A 111 -8.03 -0.63 -3.09
CA GLN A 111 -8.54 0.15 -1.96
C GLN A 111 -10.07 0.10 -1.90
N LEU A 112 -10.75 0.37 -3.02
CA LEU A 112 -12.21 0.38 -3.08
C LEU A 112 -12.82 -0.99 -2.76
N LEU A 113 -12.29 -2.06 -3.36
CA LEU A 113 -12.75 -3.42 -3.14
C LEU A 113 -12.39 -3.94 -1.74
N GLY A 114 -11.21 -3.59 -1.23
CA GLY A 114 -10.77 -3.95 0.12
C GLY A 114 -11.65 -3.36 1.21
N ARG A 115 -12.24 -2.17 0.99
CA ARG A 115 -13.17 -1.55 1.94
C ARG A 115 -14.56 -2.17 1.96
N ARG A 116 -15.07 -2.64 0.80
CA ARG A 116 -16.51 -2.87 0.56
C ARG A 116 -16.91 -4.33 0.39
N THR A 117 -15.98 -5.26 0.38
CA THR A 117 -16.24 -6.67 0.07
C THR A 117 -16.06 -7.58 1.28
N VAL A 118 -16.23 -8.89 1.06
CA VAL A 118 -15.88 -9.94 2.05
C VAL A 118 -14.44 -9.77 2.54
N THR A 119 -13.53 -9.33 1.66
CA THR A 119 -12.15 -8.97 2.00
C THR A 119 -12.10 -7.89 3.09
N GLY A 120 -12.94 -6.84 3.00
CA GLY A 120 -13.01 -5.80 4.03
C GLY A 120 -13.44 -6.33 5.40
N LYS A 121 -14.36 -7.30 5.44
CA LYS A 121 -14.75 -7.97 6.69
C LYS A 121 -13.61 -8.80 7.27
N ARG A 122 -12.89 -9.57 6.44
CA ARG A 122 -11.72 -10.37 6.85
C ARG A 122 -10.60 -9.50 7.39
N LEU A 123 -10.37 -8.34 6.79
CA LEU A 123 -9.30 -7.41 7.16
C LEU A 123 -9.73 -6.42 8.25
N LYS A 124 -10.99 -6.50 8.71
CA LYS A 124 -11.53 -5.68 9.82
C LYS A 124 -11.26 -4.19 9.65
N GLY A 125 -11.29 -3.70 8.43
CA GLY A 125 -11.07 -2.29 8.10
C GLY A 125 -9.59 -1.86 7.96
N TRP A 126 -8.64 -2.81 7.97
CA TRP A 126 -7.23 -2.52 7.71
C TRP A 126 -6.87 -2.83 6.26
N LEU A 127 -6.01 -2.02 5.65
CA LEU A 127 -5.51 -2.23 4.30
C LEU A 127 -3.98 -2.10 4.26
N PRO A 128 -3.30 -2.91 3.43
CA PRO A 128 -1.86 -2.84 3.29
C PRO A 128 -1.46 -1.69 2.36
N VAL A 129 -0.58 -0.83 2.83
CA VAL A 129 -0.04 0.29 2.05
C VAL A 129 1.47 0.27 2.01
N THR A 130 2.03 0.86 0.96
CA THR A 130 3.45 1.25 0.91
C THR A 130 3.55 2.70 0.49
N CYS A 131 4.41 3.47 1.16
CA CYS A 131 4.55 4.89 0.93
C CYS A 131 5.61 5.16 -0.14
N ILE A 132 5.28 6.00 -1.13
CA ILE A 132 6.31 6.50 -2.05
C ILE A 132 7.27 7.42 -1.31
N ASN A 133 8.49 7.54 -1.84
CA ASN A 133 9.53 8.40 -1.25
C ASN A 133 9.00 9.82 -0.99
N PRO A 134 9.11 10.35 0.25
CA PRO A 134 8.62 11.66 0.64
C PRO A 134 9.26 12.84 -0.11
N ASP A 135 10.43 12.66 -0.72
CA ASP A 135 11.07 13.69 -1.56
C ASP A 135 10.28 14.03 -2.82
N ARG A 136 9.27 13.21 -3.16
CA ARG A 136 8.32 13.46 -4.27
C ARG A 136 7.09 14.25 -3.79
N LYS A 137 7.28 15.20 -2.90
CA LYS A 137 6.22 16.09 -2.41
C LYS A 137 5.82 17.07 -3.50
N GLY A 138 4.53 17.16 -3.77
CA GLY A 138 3.92 18.08 -4.72
C GLY A 138 2.86 17.41 -5.59
N GLN A 139 1.77 18.12 -5.85
CA GLN A 139 0.65 17.59 -6.63
C GLN A 139 1.09 17.11 -8.03
N THR A 140 1.93 17.89 -8.71
CA THR A 140 2.47 17.55 -10.04
C THR A 140 3.29 16.25 -10.01
N SER A 141 4.11 16.05 -9.00
CA SER A 141 4.90 14.82 -8.83
C SER A 141 4.02 13.61 -8.52
N ARG A 142 2.93 13.78 -7.76
CA ARG A 142 1.95 12.72 -7.46
C ARG A 142 1.15 12.32 -8.70
N ILE A 143 0.67 13.30 -9.46
CA ILE A 143 0.00 13.06 -10.75
C ILE A 143 0.94 12.31 -11.70
N ALA A 144 2.18 12.77 -11.83
CA ALA A 144 3.17 12.11 -12.66
C ALA A 144 3.48 10.68 -12.19
N ALA A 145 3.51 10.42 -10.88
CA ALA A 145 3.67 9.07 -10.33
C ALA A 145 2.47 8.19 -10.69
N THR A 146 1.24 8.68 -10.50
CA THR A 146 0.02 7.94 -10.88
C THR A 146 0.00 7.60 -12.37
N ILE A 147 0.35 8.57 -13.23
CA ILE A 147 0.41 8.35 -14.68
C ILE A 147 1.48 7.31 -15.04
N ARG A 148 2.68 7.39 -14.45
CA ARG A 148 3.76 6.39 -14.70
C ARG A 148 3.31 4.99 -14.30
N HIS A 149 2.73 4.82 -13.10
CA HIS A 149 2.24 3.52 -12.64
C HIS A 149 1.15 2.94 -13.55
N ASN A 150 0.23 3.78 -14.01
CA ASN A 150 -0.85 3.36 -14.91
C ASN A 150 -0.33 2.99 -16.31
N ARG A 151 0.56 3.79 -16.90
CA ARG A 151 1.17 3.51 -18.20
C ARG A 151 2.04 2.25 -18.18
N ALA A 152 2.79 2.03 -17.12
CA ALA A 152 3.62 0.83 -16.99
C ALA A 152 2.82 -0.47 -16.98
N ARG A 153 1.52 -0.41 -16.66
CA ARG A 153 0.58 -1.55 -16.68
C ARG A 153 -0.17 -1.73 -18.00
N GLY A 154 0.16 -0.95 -19.04
CA GLY A 154 -0.53 -1.01 -20.34
C GLY A 154 -1.95 -0.47 -20.33
N MET A 155 -2.36 0.24 -19.29
CA MET A 155 -3.66 0.90 -19.23
C MET A 155 -3.64 2.16 -20.10
N ASN A 156 -4.42 2.17 -21.19
CA ASN A 156 -4.61 3.37 -22.01
C ASN A 156 -5.33 4.44 -21.18
N VAL A 157 -4.59 5.46 -20.79
CA VAL A 157 -5.17 6.72 -20.31
C VAL A 157 -5.76 7.38 -21.55
N SER A 158 -7.09 7.39 -21.70
CA SER A 158 -7.72 8.11 -22.78
C SER A 158 -7.37 9.60 -22.65
N GLU A 159 -6.71 10.15 -23.65
CA GLU A 159 -6.27 11.56 -23.70
C GLU A 159 -7.43 12.56 -23.65
N GLN A 160 -8.67 12.09 -23.73
CA GLN A 160 -9.87 12.91 -23.92
C GLN A 160 -10.36 13.67 -22.67
N ASN A 161 -9.84 13.38 -21.47
CA ASN A 161 -10.32 14.02 -20.25
C ASN A 161 -9.37 15.05 -19.60
N TRP A 162 -8.21 15.27 -20.20
CA TRP A 162 -7.28 16.27 -19.69
C TRP A 162 -7.22 17.45 -20.61
N GLY A 163 -7.83 18.56 -20.23
CA GLY A 163 -7.67 19.85 -20.89
C GLY A 163 -6.25 20.39 -20.78
N TRP A 164 -5.31 19.71 -21.42
CA TRP A 164 -3.93 20.14 -21.54
C TRP A 164 -3.79 21.12 -22.67
N THR A 165 -4.04 22.39 -22.38
CA THR A 165 -3.48 23.46 -23.17
C THR A 165 -1.95 23.34 -23.05
N ARG A 166 -1.31 23.01 -24.15
CA ARG A 166 0.14 22.99 -24.45
C ARG A 166 1.01 23.61 -23.35
N MET A 167 1.64 22.82 -22.51
CA MET A 167 2.93 23.18 -21.93
C MET A 167 4.03 22.66 -22.87
N LYS A 168 4.67 23.57 -23.57
CA LYS A 168 5.92 23.32 -24.29
C LYS A 168 7.01 23.08 -23.24
N PHE A 169 7.70 21.96 -23.36
CA PHE A 169 9.00 21.71 -22.72
C PHE A 169 10.07 22.41 -23.54
#